data_37552fd5dc8a10ae257da8d61f33e92a
#
_entry.id   37552fd5dc8a10ae257da8d61f33e92a
#
_cell.length_a   1.000
_cell.length_b   1.000
_cell.length_c   1.000
_cell.angle_alpha   90.00
_cell.angle_beta   90.00
_cell.angle_gamma   90.00
#
_symmetry.space_group_name_H-M   'P 1'
#
loop_
_entity.id
_entity.type
_entity.pdbx_description
1 polymer ?
#
loop_
_entity_poly.entity_id
_entity_poly.type
_entity_poly.pdbx_seq_one_letter_code
_entity_poly.pdbx_strand_id
1 'polypeptide(L)'
;QETLFDAPAQYQGPPPCNQCRACKQAVNGNHPDIIYVTHEKPNVISVDNIRQQVNGDIDIKPYSGEYKIYIIDEAEKMNVQAQNALLKTLEEPPAYAVILLLATRAEAMLQTILSRCVVLNIKPVAEDLIKKYLMQKVEIPDYRASICASFARGNVGRAIELASNEVFDHMKSSVLGLLKHISELEINQIAAEVKKISEEKFDTNDYLDLCFIWYRDVLLYKACGAFDSKCPIIFKEDMTALASAAGYYSYDAIEKIIHAIGRARSRIAANVNFDLTMELMFLDMKAG
;
A
#
# COMPACT_ATOMS: atom_id res chain seq x y z
N GLN A 1 27.26 0.47 -12.87
CA GLN A 1 25.81 0.25 -12.76
C GLN A 1 25.46 0.25 -11.29
N GLU A 2 25.07 1.41 -10.77
CA GLU A 2 24.49 1.51 -9.43
C GLU A 2 23.13 0.78 -9.47
N THR A 3 23.03 -0.33 -8.74
CA THR A 3 21.73 -0.98 -8.57
C THR A 3 20.89 -0.13 -7.64
N LEU A 4 19.63 0.12 -8.00
CA LEU A 4 18.69 0.97 -7.24
C LEU A 4 18.48 0.52 -5.78
N PHE A 5 18.96 -0.66 -5.45
CA PHE A 5 18.91 -1.32 -4.15
C PHE A 5 20.30 -1.88 -3.80
N ASP A 6 21.32 -1.02 -3.83
CA ASP A 6 22.58 -1.41 -3.22
C ASP A 6 22.32 -1.67 -1.74
N ALA A 7 22.66 -2.89 -1.32
CA ALA A 7 22.67 -3.24 0.10
C ALA A 7 23.48 -2.17 0.85
N PRO A 8 23.08 -1.80 2.07
CA PRO A 8 23.82 -0.80 2.83
C PRO A 8 25.31 -1.18 2.82
N ALA A 9 26.18 -0.18 2.70
CA ALA A 9 27.64 -0.32 2.47
C ALA A 9 28.39 -1.28 3.40
N GLN A 10 27.73 -1.90 4.37
CA GLN A 10 28.25 -2.89 5.32
C GLN A 10 27.88 -4.35 4.98
N TYR A 11 26.99 -4.60 3.99
CA TYR A 11 26.65 -5.98 3.62
C TYR A 11 27.71 -6.53 2.66
N GLN A 12 28.54 -7.44 3.15
CA GLN A 12 29.62 -8.10 2.38
C GLN A 12 29.24 -9.52 1.88
N GLY A 13 28.00 -9.96 2.12
CA GLY A 13 27.54 -11.27 1.66
C GLY A 13 27.12 -11.27 0.19
N PRO A 14 27.12 -12.43 -0.47
CA PRO A 14 26.60 -12.54 -1.83
C PRO A 14 25.07 -12.28 -1.82
N PRO A 15 24.53 -11.49 -2.76
CA PRO A 15 23.10 -11.36 -2.92
C PRO A 15 22.49 -12.71 -3.31
N PRO A 16 21.16 -12.94 -3.06
CA PRO A 16 20.50 -14.15 -3.49
C PRO A 16 20.68 -14.35 -5.01
N CYS A 17 21.19 -15.52 -5.42
CA CYS A 17 21.48 -15.78 -6.83
C CYS A 17 20.23 -15.99 -7.69
N ASN A 18 19.06 -16.21 -7.09
CA ASN A 18 17.76 -16.50 -7.70
C ASN A 18 17.72 -17.70 -8.67
N GLN A 19 18.80 -18.47 -8.74
CA GLN A 19 18.97 -19.60 -9.67
C GLN A 19 19.13 -20.94 -8.94
N CYS A 20 19.76 -20.96 -7.76
CA CYS A 20 19.94 -22.20 -7.00
C CYS A 20 18.62 -22.72 -6.42
N ARG A 21 18.64 -23.99 -6.00
CA ARG A 21 17.44 -24.67 -5.45
C ARG A 21 16.87 -23.92 -4.24
N ALA A 22 17.71 -23.48 -3.30
CA ALA A 22 17.28 -22.77 -2.11
C ALA A 22 16.58 -21.44 -2.46
N CYS A 23 17.18 -20.61 -3.37
CA CYS A 23 16.56 -19.37 -3.81
C CYS A 23 15.20 -19.60 -4.51
N LYS A 24 15.12 -20.61 -5.39
CA LYS A 24 13.86 -20.96 -6.06
C LYS A 24 12.80 -21.43 -5.07
N GLN A 25 13.17 -22.25 -4.09
CA GLN A 25 12.24 -22.68 -3.03
C GLN A 25 11.79 -21.52 -2.15
N ALA A 26 12.69 -20.61 -1.78
CA ALA A 26 12.35 -19.42 -0.99
C ALA A 26 11.38 -18.49 -1.73
N VAL A 27 11.65 -18.20 -3.01
CA VAL A 27 10.75 -17.37 -3.86
C VAL A 27 9.36 -18.00 -4.03
N ASN A 28 9.31 -19.32 -4.15
CA ASN A 28 8.05 -20.05 -4.32
C ASN A 28 7.34 -20.36 -2.98
N GLY A 29 7.85 -19.89 -1.84
CA GLY A 29 7.26 -20.14 -0.52
C GLY A 29 7.35 -21.60 -0.04
N ASN A 30 8.21 -22.43 -0.66
CA ASN A 30 8.32 -23.88 -0.38
C ASN A 30 9.66 -24.29 0.24
N HIS A 31 10.41 -23.33 0.82
CA HIS A 31 11.65 -23.64 1.51
C HIS A 31 11.36 -24.26 2.88
N PRO A 32 11.91 -25.46 3.22
CA PRO A 32 11.56 -26.16 4.45
C PRO A 32 11.98 -25.44 5.74
N ASP A 33 12.98 -24.55 5.66
CA ASP A 33 13.50 -23.81 6.80
C ASP A 33 13.02 -22.34 6.82
N ILE A 34 12.05 -21.97 5.95
CA ILE A 34 11.38 -20.67 5.98
C ILE A 34 9.89 -20.91 6.24
N ILE A 35 9.44 -20.56 7.43
CA ILE A 35 8.09 -20.80 7.92
C ILE A 35 7.34 -19.48 7.94
N TYR A 36 6.32 -19.38 7.09
CA TYR A 36 5.34 -18.29 7.14
C TYR A 36 4.24 -18.67 8.12
N VAL A 37 4.10 -17.92 9.19
CA VAL A 37 3.05 -18.18 10.19
C VAL A 37 1.71 -17.80 9.59
N THR A 38 0.84 -18.79 9.41
CA THR A 38 -0.51 -18.63 8.85
C THR A 38 -1.56 -18.55 9.93
N HIS A 39 -2.67 -17.89 9.66
CA HIS A 39 -3.81 -17.80 10.55
C HIS A 39 -5.13 -17.89 9.78
N GLU A 40 -6.12 -18.57 10.37
CA GLU A 40 -7.44 -18.77 9.74
C GLU A 40 -8.32 -17.51 9.79
N LYS A 41 -8.17 -16.71 10.84
CA LYS A 41 -8.96 -15.49 11.04
C LYS A 41 -8.25 -14.29 10.41
N PRO A 42 -8.86 -13.55 9.48
CA PRO A 42 -8.18 -12.51 8.71
C PRO A 42 -7.60 -11.37 9.55
N ASN A 43 -8.13 -11.15 10.76
CA ASN A 43 -7.77 -10.00 11.59
C ASN A 43 -7.11 -10.38 12.94
N VAL A 44 -6.83 -11.65 13.21
CA VAL A 44 -6.29 -12.08 14.50
C VAL A 44 -5.34 -13.25 14.34
N ILE A 45 -4.12 -13.07 14.82
CA ILE A 45 -3.17 -14.18 15.05
C ILE A 45 -3.37 -14.65 16.49
N SER A 46 -3.82 -15.87 16.65
CA SER A 46 -4.13 -16.46 17.95
C SER A 46 -2.90 -17.03 18.65
N VAL A 47 -3.03 -17.30 19.95
CA VAL A 47 -1.98 -17.98 20.72
C VAL A 47 -1.66 -19.37 20.18
N ASP A 48 -2.67 -20.07 19.63
CA ASP A 48 -2.49 -21.43 19.10
C ASP A 48 -1.68 -21.41 17.80
N ASN A 49 -1.84 -20.38 16.95
CA ASN A 49 -1.00 -20.20 15.77
C ASN A 49 0.49 -20.10 16.16
N ILE A 50 0.81 -19.31 17.19
CA ILE A 50 2.19 -19.13 17.67
C ILE A 50 2.71 -20.41 18.33
N ARG A 51 1.91 -21.05 19.19
CA ARG A 51 2.32 -22.29 19.88
C ARG A 51 2.60 -23.44 18.92
N GLN A 52 1.77 -23.63 17.92
CA GLN A 52 1.91 -24.74 16.98
C GLN A 52 3.01 -24.47 15.94
N GLN A 53 3.02 -23.29 15.34
CA GLN A 53 3.88 -23.01 14.18
C GLN A 53 5.25 -22.45 14.55
N VAL A 54 5.41 -21.85 15.73
CA VAL A 54 6.67 -21.31 16.20
C VAL A 54 7.21 -22.13 17.37
N ASN A 55 6.53 -22.10 18.53
CA ASN A 55 7.07 -22.71 19.76
C ASN A 55 7.21 -24.24 19.67
N GLY A 56 6.29 -24.92 18.97
CA GLY A 56 6.32 -26.37 18.80
C GLY A 56 7.34 -26.86 17.77
N ASP A 57 7.81 -25.97 16.93
CA ASP A 57 8.72 -26.29 15.81
C ASP A 57 10.15 -25.73 15.98
N ILE A 58 10.33 -24.76 16.88
CA ILE A 58 11.59 -23.99 16.97
C ILE A 58 12.77 -24.83 17.45
N ASP A 59 12.52 -25.86 18.27
CA ASP A 59 13.54 -26.78 18.78
C ASP A 59 14.03 -27.77 17.71
N ILE A 60 13.33 -27.88 16.59
CA ILE A 60 13.72 -28.71 15.45
C ILE A 60 14.78 -27.96 14.62
N LYS A 61 15.96 -28.54 14.48
CA LYS A 61 17.06 -27.96 13.69
C LYS A 61 16.66 -27.72 12.23
N PRO A 62 17.29 -26.75 11.55
CA PRO A 62 17.08 -26.55 10.12
C PRO A 62 17.33 -27.85 9.33
N TYR A 63 16.55 -28.04 8.28
CA TYR A 63 16.61 -29.24 7.43
C TYR A 63 17.67 -29.12 6.34
N SER A 64 17.83 -27.96 5.72
CA SER A 64 18.72 -27.76 4.57
C SER A 64 19.66 -26.56 4.69
N GLY A 65 19.38 -25.63 5.60
CA GLY A 65 20.13 -24.40 5.79
C GLY A 65 20.89 -24.34 7.12
N GLU A 66 21.61 -23.25 7.36
CA GLU A 66 22.22 -22.93 8.65
C GLU A 66 21.21 -22.31 9.62
N TYR A 67 20.19 -21.65 9.08
CA TYR A 67 19.18 -20.90 9.83
C TYR A 67 17.79 -21.39 9.52
N LYS A 68 16.92 -21.33 10.53
CA LYS A 68 15.49 -21.55 10.43
C LYS A 68 14.78 -20.22 10.65
N ILE A 69 14.02 -19.78 9.67
CA ILE A 69 13.45 -18.43 9.62
C ILE A 69 11.94 -18.50 9.80
N TYR A 70 11.42 -17.80 10.79
CA TYR A 70 10.00 -17.65 11.03
C TYR A 70 9.57 -16.23 10.62
N ILE A 71 8.59 -16.13 9.74
CA ILE A 71 8.06 -14.86 9.26
C ILE A 71 6.62 -14.74 9.77
N ILE A 72 6.39 -13.78 10.64
CA ILE A 72 5.06 -13.42 11.16
C ILE A 72 4.67 -12.10 10.50
N ASP A 73 3.89 -12.22 9.44
CA ASP A 73 3.36 -11.04 8.75
C ASP A 73 2.18 -10.45 9.52
N GLU A 74 1.98 -9.14 9.40
CA GLU A 74 0.97 -8.38 10.14
C GLU A 74 1.02 -8.69 11.66
N ALA A 75 2.22 -8.70 12.24
CA ALA A 75 2.46 -9.10 13.62
C ALA A 75 1.64 -8.28 14.64
N GLU A 76 1.19 -7.09 14.30
CA GLU A 76 0.24 -6.28 15.07
C GLU A 76 -1.14 -6.92 15.25
N LYS A 77 -1.49 -7.93 14.44
CA LYS A 77 -2.71 -8.73 14.60
C LYS A 77 -2.60 -9.80 15.69
N MET A 78 -1.41 -10.04 16.24
CA MET A 78 -1.26 -10.93 17.38
C MET A 78 -2.01 -10.39 18.60
N ASN A 79 -2.93 -11.22 19.16
CA ASN A 79 -3.54 -10.87 20.43
C ASN A 79 -2.49 -10.91 21.57
N VAL A 80 -2.83 -10.35 22.74
CA VAL A 80 -1.90 -10.25 23.87
C VAL A 80 -1.38 -11.63 24.31
N GLN A 81 -2.23 -12.68 24.25
CA GLN A 81 -1.84 -14.05 24.59
C GLN A 81 -0.82 -14.62 23.59
N ALA A 82 -0.97 -14.34 22.30
CA ALA A 82 -0.05 -14.76 21.26
C ALA A 82 1.31 -14.09 21.43
N GLN A 83 1.32 -12.77 21.68
CA GLN A 83 2.54 -12.03 21.96
C GLN A 83 3.25 -12.55 23.20
N ASN A 84 2.52 -12.83 24.29
CA ASN A 84 3.11 -13.39 25.51
C ASN A 84 3.65 -14.81 25.29
N ALA A 85 3.00 -15.63 24.48
CA ALA A 85 3.49 -16.98 24.16
C ALA A 85 4.83 -16.95 23.40
N LEU A 86 5.13 -15.88 22.67
CA LEU A 86 6.37 -15.72 21.93
C LEU A 86 7.55 -15.26 22.83
N LEU A 87 7.27 -14.66 24.00
CA LEU A 87 8.30 -14.05 24.85
C LEU A 87 9.41 -15.02 25.24
N LYS A 88 9.06 -16.23 25.68
CA LYS A 88 10.05 -17.24 26.08
C LYS A 88 11.03 -17.57 24.93
N THR A 89 10.49 -17.70 23.74
CA THR A 89 11.27 -17.99 22.54
C THR A 89 12.17 -16.81 22.12
N LEU A 90 11.71 -15.58 22.35
CA LEU A 90 12.53 -14.39 22.09
C LEU A 90 13.60 -14.14 23.13
N GLU A 91 13.43 -14.65 24.37
CA GLU A 91 14.44 -14.54 25.44
C GLU A 91 15.61 -15.49 25.23
N GLU A 92 15.33 -16.74 24.85
CA GLU A 92 16.32 -17.79 24.68
C GLU A 92 16.13 -18.52 23.35
N PRO A 93 16.31 -17.82 22.21
CA PRO A 93 16.16 -18.46 20.90
C PRO A 93 17.32 -19.42 20.63
N PRO A 94 17.08 -20.57 19.97
CA PRO A 94 18.17 -21.40 19.44
C PRO A 94 19.05 -20.57 18.48
N ALA A 95 20.35 -20.82 18.49
CA ALA A 95 21.33 -20.06 17.71
C ALA A 95 21.07 -20.05 16.19
N TYR A 96 20.32 -21.03 15.71
CA TYR A 96 19.93 -21.12 14.29
C TYR A 96 18.57 -20.46 13.98
N ALA A 97 17.83 -20.01 14.98
CA ALA A 97 16.48 -19.44 14.75
C ALA A 97 16.54 -17.94 14.48
N VAL A 98 15.83 -17.50 13.45
CA VAL A 98 15.62 -16.09 13.12
C VAL A 98 14.12 -15.85 13.09
N ILE A 99 13.63 -14.89 13.86
CA ILE A 99 12.21 -14.54 13.92
C ILE A 99 12.04 -13.12 13.34
N LEU A 100 11.29 -13.00 12.26
CA LEU A 100 10.96 -11.74 11.62
C LEU A 100 9.51 -11.38 11.92
N LEU A 101 9.31 -10.30 12.68
CA LEU A 101 8.00 -9.73 12.97
C LEU A 101 7.79 -8.55 12.03
N LEU A 102 6.91 -8.69 11.04
CA LEU A 102 6.58 -7.61 10.10
C LEU A 102 5.35 -6.89 10.63
N ALA A 103 5.47 -5.59 10.85
CA ALA A 103 4.38 -4.78 11.40
C ALA A 103 4.35 -3.40 10.74
N THR A 104 3.16 -2.86 10.54
CA THR A 104 2.97 -1.49 10.05
C THR A 104 3.08 -0.47 11.17
N ARG A 105 2.82 -0.88 12.41
CA ARG A 105 2.85 -0.05 13.61
C ARG A 105 3.54 -0.77 14.75
N ALA A 106 4.74 -0.35 15.09
CA ALA A 106 5.48 -0.93 16.21
C ALA A 106 4.75 -0.72 17.56
N GLU A 107 4.01 0.38 17.71
CA GLU A 107 3.27 0.73 18.94
C GLU A 107 2.13 -0.25 19.25
N ALA A 108 1.67 -1.05 18.29
CA ALA A 108 0.68 -2.10 18.50
C ALA A 108 1.27 -3.34 19.17
N MET A 109 2.61 -3.45 19.22
CA MET A 109 3.31 -4.53 19.88
C MET A 109 3.56 -4.23 21.36
N LEU A 110 3.53 -5.29 22.19
CA LEU A 110 3.86 -5.14 23.60
C LEU A 110 5.31 -4.64 23.77
N GLN A 111 5.53 -3.76 24.73
CA GLN A 111 6.85 -3.24 25.04
C GLN A 111 7.85 -4.35 25.41
N THR A 112 7.34 -5.45 25.98
CA THR A 112 8.13 -6.65 26.30
C THR A 112 8.65 -7.39 25.05
N ILE A 113 7.93 -7.34 23.93
CA ILE A 113 8.38 -7.85 22.63
C ILE A 113 9.43 -6.89 22.06
N LEU A 114 9.12 -5.60 22.00
CA LEU A 114 10.01 -4.60 21.41
C LEU A 114 11.37 -4.54 22.09
N SER A 115 11.42 -4.74 23.42
CA SER A 115 12.68 -4.74 24.18
C SER A 115 13.58 -5.94 23.88
N ARG A 116 13.05 -6.99 23.24
CA ARG A 116 13.78 -8.22 22.87
C ARG A 116 14.05 -8.34 21.38
N CYS A 117 13.58 -7.39 20.60
CA CYS A 117 13.74 -7.36 19.16
C CYS A 117 14.65 -6.20 18.72
N VAL A 118 15.37 -6.39 17.64
CA VAL A 118 16.02 -5.29 16.92
C VAL A 118 14.98 -4.66 16.01
N VAL A 119 14.59 -3.42 16.30
CA VAL A 119 13.59 -2.71 15.49
C VAL A 119 14.26 -2.07 14.28
N LEU A 120 13.87 -2.52 13.09
CA LEU A 120 14.33 -1.99 11.82
C LEU A 120 13.20 -1.16 11.17
N ASN A 121 13.35 0.16 11.19
CA ASN A 121 12.39 1.05 10.55
C ASN A 121 12.67 1.13 9.04
N ILE A 122 11.82 0.49 8.24
CA ILE A 122 11.86 0.55 6.77
C ILE A 122 11.20 1.84 6.33
N LYS A 123 11.99 2.73 5.73
CA LYS A 123 11.48 4.03 5.23
C LYS A 123 10.89 3.86 3.83
N PRO A 124 9.85 4.63 3.49
CA PRO A 124 9.35 4.71 2.13
C PRO A 124 10.46 5.11 1.16
N VAL A 125 10.49 4.48 -0.01
CA VAL A 125 11.43 4.83 -1.09
C VAL A 125 10.96 6.11 -1.77
N ALA A 126 11.90 7.00 -2.14
CA ALA A 126 11.58 8.23 -2.84
C ALA A 126 10.88 7.95 -4.20
N GLU A 127 9.85 8.74 -4.50
CA GLU A 127 9.00 8.57 -5.69
C GLU A 127 9.81 8.54 -6.99
N ASP A 128 10.81 9.43 -7.13
CA ASP A 128 11.69 9.47 -8.30
C ASP A 128 12.50 8.19 -8.51
N LEU A 129 12.89 7.51 -7.43
CA LEU A 129 13.61 6.24 -7.50
C LEU A 129 12.68 5.13 -7.95
N ILE A 130 11.45 5.08 -7.41
CA ILE A 130 10.43 4.13 -7.85
C ILE A 130 10.09 4.34 -9.32
N LYS A 131 9.87 5.58 -9.73
CA LYS A 131 9.62 5.95 -11.12
C LYS A 131 10.72 5.44 -12.06
N LYS A 132 11.99 5.72 -11.72
CA LYS A 132 13.14 5.23 -12.49
C LYS A 132 13.18 3.71 -12.57
N TYR A 133 12.92 3.02 -11.46
CA TYR A 133 12.86 1.57 -11.42
C TYR A 133 11.79 1.02 -12.35
N LEU A 134 10.56 1.57 -12.31
CA LEU A 134 9.45 1.15 -13.15
C LEU A 134 9.77 1.33 -14.65
N MET A 135 10.38 2.46 -15.01
CA MET A 135 10.76 2.71 -16.40
C MET A 135 11.87 1.78 -16.89
N GLN A 136 12.85 1.45 -16.04
CA GLN A 136 14.03 0.66 -16.43
C GLN A 136 13.82 -0.85 -16.33
N LYS A 137 13.03 -1.33 -15.36
CA LYS A 137 12.88 -2.75 -15.04
C LYS A 137 11.52 -3.31 -15.44
N VAL A 138 10.47 -2.50 -15.38
CA VAL A 138 9.11 -2.89 -15.78
C VAL A 138 8.78 -2.40 -17.20
N GLU A 139 9.65 -1.49 -17.72
CA GLU A 139 9.58 -0.97 -19.10
C GLU A 139 8.26 -0.23 -19.42
N ILE A 140 7.66 0.44 -18.44
CA ILE A 140 6.45 1.23 -18.65
C ILE A 140 6.78 2.70 -18.99
N PRO A 141 5.88 3.40 -19.71
CA PRO A 141 6.06 4.81 -20.08
C PRO A 141 6.17 5.74 -18.88
N ASP A 142 6.86 6.88 -19.05
CA ASP A 142 7.12 7.89 -17.99
C ASP A 142 5.86 8.33 -17.24
N TYR A 143 4.79 8.65 -17.97
CA TYR A 143 3.53 9.10 -17.38
C TYR A 143 2.90 8.03 -16.48
N ARG A 144 2.89 6.75 -16.94
CA ARG A 144 2.37 5.62 -16.16
C ARG A 144 3.24 5.35 -14.94
N ALA A 145 4.56 5.40 -15.10
CA ALA A 145 5.51 5.25 -14.00
C ALA A 145 5.32 6.33 -12.94
N SER A 146 5.04 7.58 -13.33
CA SER A 146 4.76 8.68 -12.39
C SER A 146 3.49 8.41 -11.59
N ILE A 147 2.41 8.00 -12.22
CA ILE A 147 1.16 7.68 -11.55
C ILE A 147 1.38 6.53 -10.56
N CYS A 148 1.93 5.39 -11.01
CA CYS A 148 2.15 4.23 -10.14
C CYS A 148 3.09 4.55 -8.96
N ALA A 149 4.15 5.34 -9.17
CA ALA A 149 5.07 5.73 -8.11
C ALA A 149 4.40 6.60 -7.05
N SER A 150 3.57 7.56 -7.45
CA SER A 150 2.82 8.41 -6.53
C SER A 150 1.79 7.62 -5.71
N PHE A 151 1.05 6.71 -6.37
CA PHE A 151 0.08 5.85 -5.69
C PHE A 151 0.72 4.85 -4.73
N ALA A 152 1.91 4.39 -5.05
CA ALA A 152 2.64 3.43 -4.23
C ALA A 152 3.14 4.01 -2.90
N ARG A 153 3.18 5.34 -2.73
CA ARG A 153 3.59 6.03 -1.49
C ARG A 153 4.90 5.49 -0.90
N GLY A 154 5.86 5.19 -1.76
CA GLY A 154 7.15 4.66 -1.35
C GLY A 154 7.23 3.13 -1.25
N ASN A 155 6.16 2.39 -1.53
CA ASN A 155 6.15 0.93 -1.57
C ASN A 155 6.43 0.43 -2.99
N VAL A 156 7.63 -0.12 -3.21
CA VAL A 156 8.06 -0.59 -4.54
C VAL A 156 7.23 -1.79 -5.03
N GLY A 157 6.89 -2.73 -4.14
CA GLY A 157 6.06 -3.89 -4.49
C GLY A 157 4.69 -3.46 -5.03
N ARG A 158 4.03 -2.53 -4.31
CA ARG A 158 2.76 -1.96 -4.76
C ARG A 158 2.90 -1.20 -6.08
N ALA A 159 4.00 -0.48 -6.29
CA ALA A 159 4.24 0.21 -7.55
C ALA A 159 4.34 -0.74 -8.75
N ILE A 160 4.98 -1.90 -8.56
CA ILE A 160 5.08 -2.96 -9.58
C ILE A 160 3.70 -3.58 -9.85
N GLU A 161 2.94 -3.86 -8.79
CA GLU A 161 1.58 -4.39 -8.90
C GLU A 161 0.67 -3.44 -9.71
N LEU A 162 0.63 -2.16 -9.35
CA LEU A 162 -0.13 -1.14 -10.08
C LEU A 162 0.31 -1.01 -11.54
N ALA A 163 1.61 -1.13 -11.79
CA ALA A 163 2.17 -1.05 -13.15
C ALA A 163 1.72 -2.20 -14.07
N SER A 164 1.41 -3.37 -13.49
CA SER A 164 1.01 -4.57 -14.22
C SER A 164 -0.52 -4.78 -14.21
N ASN A 165 -1.28 -3.94 -13.52
CA ASN A 165 -2.70 -4.15 -13.25
C ASN A 165 -3.58 -3.38 -14.24
N GLU A 166 -4.21 -4.09 -15.17
CA GLU A 166 -5.19 -3.52 -16.12
C GLU A 166 -6.46 -3.01 -15.42
N VAL A 167 -6.84 -3.61 -14.29
CA VAL A 167 -8.01 -3.16 -13.51
C VAL A 167 -7.76 -1.77 -12.94
N PHE A 168 -6.52 -1.46 -12.55
CA PHE A 168 -6.16 -0.11 -12.11
C PHE A 168 -6.28 0.92 -13.24
N ASP A 169 -5.86 0.60 -14.45
CA ASP A 169 -6.01 1.50 -15.60
C ASP A 169 -7.48 1.74 -15.95
N HIS A 170 -8.30 0.71 -15.87
CA HIS A 170 -9.75 0.83 -16.06
C HIS A 170 -10.39 1.70 -14.99
N MET A 171 -10.07 1.45 -13.72
CA MET A 171 -10.53 2.26 -12.58
C MET A 171 -10.12 3.73 -12.73
N LYS A 172 -8.86 4.01 -13.06
CA LYS A 172 -8.35 5.36 -13.32
C LYS A 172 -9.17 6.07 -14.41
N SER A 173 -9.42 5.39 -15.52
CA SER A 173 -10.19 5.95 -16.64
C SER A 173 -11.63 6.25 -16.23
N SER A 174 -12.27 5.36 -15.46
CA SER A 174 -13.62 5.54 -14.93
C SER A 174 -13.70 6.74 -13.97
N VAL A 175 -12.77 6.82 -13.00
CA VAL A 175 -12.70 7.93 -12.04
C VAL A 175 -12.49 9.26 -12.75
N LEU A 176 -11.50 9.37 -13.63
CA LEU A 176 -11.21 10.63 -14.34
C LEU A 176 -12.38 11.02 -15.26
N GLY A 177 -13.03 10.06 -15.91
CA GLY A 177 -14.24 10.31 -16.70
C GLY A 177 -15.37 10.92 -15.87
N LEU A 178 -15.61 10.36 -14.68
CA LEU A 178 -16.61 10.90 -13.74
C LEU A 178 -16.23 12.30 -13.25
N LEU A 179 -15.01 12.49 -12.73
CA LEU A 179 -14.59 13.74 -12.09
C LEU A 179 -14.54 14.93 -13.06
N LYS A 180 -14.26 14.70 -14.34
CA LYS A 180 -14.28 15.74 -15.37
C LYS A 180 -15.67 16.34 -15.63
N HIS A 181 -16.73 15.58 -15.36
CA HIS A 181 -18.11 15.97 -15.66
C HIS A 181 -19.03 16.02 -14.42
N ILE A 182 -18.49 15.81 -13.22
CA ILE A 182 -19.27 15.66 -12.01
C ILE A 182 -20.17 16.88 -11.70
N SER A 183 -19.74 18.09 -12.06
CA SER A 183 -20.52 19.32 -11.90
C SER A 183 -21.78 19.35 -12.77
N GLU A 184 -21.78 18.63 -13.89
CA GLU A 184 -22.85 18.60 -14.88
C GLU A 184 -23.87 17.46 -14.62
N LEU A 185 -23.49 16.43 -13.85
CA LEU A 185 -24.31 15.26 -13.60
C LEU A 185 -25.54 15.59 -12.76
N GLU A 186 -26.69 15.01 -13.07
CA GLU A 186 -27.86 15.01 -12.21
C GLU A 186 -27.72 14.03 -11.05
N ILE A 187 -28.54 14.23 -9.99
CA ILE A 187 -28.47 13.37 -8.77
C ILE A 187 -28.74 11.91 -9.10
N ASN A 188 -29.69 11.62 -9.98
CA ASN A 188 -30.00 10.26 -10.44
C ASN A 188 -28.82 9.62 -11.19
N GLN A 189 -28.03 10.40 -11.93
CA GLN A 189 -26.84 9.92 -12.62
C GLN A 189 -25.71 9.62 -11.64
N ILE A 190 -25.54 10.43 -10.58
CA ILE A 190 -24.59 10.15 -9.50
C ILE A 190 -24.92 8.82 -8.83
N ALA A 191 -26.18 8.56 -8.48
CA ALA A 191 -26.60 7.29 -7.90
C ALA A 191 -26.33 6.09 -8.83
N ALA A 192 -26.55 6.26 -10.14
CA ALA A 192 -26.25 5.24 -11.14
C ALA A 192 -24.73 4.93 -11.23
N GLU A 193 -23.88 5.97 -11.19
CA GLU A 193 -22.43 5.79 -11.18
C GLU A 193 -21.93 5.12 -9.90
N VAL A 194 -22.48 5.44 -8.73
CA VAL A 194 -22.14 4.76 -7.46
C VAL A 194 -22.46 3.27 -7.54
N LYS A 195 -23.64 2.93 -8.07
CA LYS A 195 -24.03 1.53 -8.26
C LYS A 195 -23.07 0.78 -9.18
N LYS A 196 -22.66 1.42 -10.30
CA LYS A 196 -21.67 0.86 -11.20
C LYS A 196 -20.32 0.61 -10.51
N ILE A 197 -19.83 1.56 -9.73
CA ILE A 197 -18.60 1.43 -8.95
C ILE A 197 -18.69 0.23 -7.98
N SER A 198 -19.83 0.06 -7.30
CA SER A 198 -20.08 -1.07 -6.38
C SER A 198 -20.08 -2.41 -7.12
N GLU A 199 -20.60 -2.48 -8.36
CA GLU A 199 -20.63 -3.69 -9.18
C GLU A 199 -19.25 -4.06 -9.73
N GLU A 200 -18.41 -3.07 -10.09
CA GLU A 200 -17.05 -3.27 -10.63
C GLU A 200 -16.04 -3.73 -9.57
N LYS A 201 -16.38 -3.69 -8.29
CA LYS A 201 -15.55 -4.17 -7.15
C LYS A 201 -14.13 -3.62 -7.15
N PHE A 202 -13.94 -2.38 -7.52
CA PHE A 202 -12.66 -1.69 -7.42
C PHE A 202 -12.17 -1.64 -5.96
N ASP A 203 -10.84 -1.61 -5.78
CA ASP A 203 -10.31 -1.27 -4.46
C ASP A 203 -10.75 0.15 -4.08
N THR A 204 -11.52 0.23 -3.01
CA THR A 204 -12.14 1.48 -2.58
C THR A 204 -11.11 2.53 -2.14
N ASN A 205 -10.00 2.09 -1.54
CA ASN A 205 -8.95 3.03 -1.12
C ASN A 205 -8.24 3.61 -2.32
N ASP A 206 -7.96 2.80 -3.34
CA ASP A 206 -7.35 3.27 -4.59
C ASP A 206 -8.28 4.22 -5.33
N TYR A 207 -9.58 3.92 -5.34
CA TYR A 207 -10.60 4.81 -5.92
C TYR A 207 -10.61 6.19 -5.24
N LEU A 208 -10.64 6.21 -3.91
CA LEU A 208 -10.61 7.45 -3.12
C LEU A 208 -9.26 8.18 -3.25
N ASP A 209 -8.15 7.46 -3.42
CA ASP A 209 -6.84 8.05 -3.68
C ASP A 209 -6.80 8.73 -5.05
N LEU A 210 -7.41 8.14 -6.08
CA LEU A 210 -7.56 8.78 -7.40
C LEU A 210 -8.34 10.10 -7.31
N CYS A 211 -9.48 10.07 -6.62
CA CYS A 211 -10.27 11.29 -6.38
C CYS A 211 -9.45 12.36 -5.63
N PHE A 212 -8.74 11.96 -4.58
CA PHE A 212 -7.91 12.87 -3.78
C PHE A 212 -6.80 13.50 -4.62
N ILE A 213 -6.08 12.70 -5.42
CA ILE A 213 -4.96 13.18 -6.25
C ILE A 213 -5.48 14.11 -7.34
N TRP A 214 -6.66 13.83 -7.92
CA TRP A 214 -7.27 14.73 -8.88
C TRP A 214 -7.50 16.13 -8.30
N TYR A 215 -8.16 16.23 -7.16
CA TYR A 215 -8.43 17.55 -6.54
C TYR A 215 -7.16 18.20 -5.96
N ARG A 216 -6.16 17.42 -5.55
CA ARG A 216 -4.83 17.95 -5.24
C ARG A 216 -4.20 18.59 -6.46
N ASP A 217 -4.25 17.94 -7.62
CA ASP A 217 -3.70 18.48 -8.86
C ASP A 217 -4.48 19.72 -9.34
N VAL A 218 -5.80 19.74 -9.17
CA VAL A 218 -6.62 20.95 -9.40
C VAL A 218 -6.18 22.11 -8.49
N LEU A 219 -5.94 21.85 -7.21
CA LEU A 219 -5.43 22.83 -6.26
C LEU A 219 -4.04 23.34 -6.65
N LEU A 220 -3.13 22.43 -6.99
CA LEU A 220 -1.78 22.76 -7.42
C LEU A 220 -1.80 23.61 -8.72
N TYR A 221 -2.61 23.22 -9.69
CA TYR A 221 -2.77 23.97 -10.93
C TYR A 221 -3.30 25.38 -10.65
N LYS A 222 -4.29 25.50 -9.75
CA LYS A 222 -4.86 26.80 -9.35
C LYS A 222 -3.84 27.70 -8.64
N ALA A 223 -2.96 27.11 -7.82
CA ALA A 223 -1.96 27.84 -7.05
C ALA A 223 -0.72 28.23 -7.87
N CYS A 224 -0.22 27.31 -8.71
CA CYS A 224 1.02 27.50 -9.46
C CYS A 224 0.81 28.14 -10.85
N GLY A 225 -0.41 28.01 -11.42
CA GLY A 225 -0.71 28.38 -12.80
C GLY A 225 -0.15 27.40 -13.84
N ALA A 226 -0.57 27.60 -15.10
CA ALA A 226 -0.26 26.68 -16.21
C ALA A 226 1.24 26.60 -16.59
N PHE A 227 2.08 27.51 -16.12
CA PHE A 227 3.44 27.71 -16.62
C PHE A 227 4.57 27.26 -15.70
N ASP A 228 4.27 26.79 -14.50
CA ASP A 228 5.33 26.31 -13.60
C ASP A 228 5.64 24.82 -13.86
N SER A 229 6.70 24.58 -14.64
CA SER A 229 7.23 23.23 -14.92
C SER A 229 7.71 22.48 -13.65
N LYS A 230 7.84 23.18 -12.51
CA LYS A 230 8.23 22.63 -11.23
C LYS A 230 7.03 22.16 -10.39
N CYS A 231 5.81 22.46 -10.82
CA CYS A 231 4.62 22.02 -10.10
C CYS A 231 4.46 20.49 -10.21
N PRO A 232 4.38 19.75 -9.10
CA PRO A 232 4.37 18.30 -9.10
C PRO A 232 2.97 17.72 -9.44
N ILE A 233 2.43 18.12 -10.59
CA ILE A 233 1.17 17.60 -11.13
C ILE A 233 1.40 16.18 -11.64
N ILE A 234 0.51 15.25 -11.24
CA ILE A 234 0.56 13.83 -11.63
C ILE A 234 -0.20 13.62 -12.95
N PHE A 235 -1.40 14.17 -13.08
CA PHE A 235 -2.25 14.00 -14.27
C PHE A 235 -1.87 15.00 -15.38
N LYS A 236 -0.64 14.92 -15.87
CA LYS A 236 -0.10 15.85 -16.91
C LYS A 236 -0.80 15.72 -18.26
N GLU A 237 -1.41 14.57 -18.55
CA GLU A 237 -2.16 14.34 -19.79
C GLU A 237 -3.52 15.03 -19.78
N ASP A 238 -4.03 15.39 -18.59
CA ASP A 238 -5.35 15.96 -18.39
C ASP A 238 -5.32 17.48 -18.05
N MET A 239 -4.25 18.19 -18.46
CA MET A 239 -4.04 19.60 -18.11
C MET A 239 -5.20 20.51 -18.49
N THR A 240 -5.88 20.27 -19.62
CA THR A 240 -7.05 21.03 -20.05
C THR A 240 -8.24 20.86 -19.10
N ALA A 241 -8.47 19.63 -18.64
CA ALA A 241 -9.52 19.33 -17.68
C ALA A 241 -9.19 19.88 -16.28
N LEU A 242 -7.92 19.82 -15.86
CA LEU A 242 -7.44 20.45 -14.63
C LEU A 242 -7.62 21.96 -14.66
N ALA A 243 -7.30 22.60 -15.79
CA ALA A 243 -7.50 24.04 -15.97
C ALA A 243 -8.99 24.43 -15.86
N SER A 244 -9.88 23.66 -16.49
CA SER A 244 -11.32 23.88 -16.40
C SER A 244 -11.82 23.74 -14.96
N ALA A 245 -11.45 22.66 -14.28
CA ALA A 245 -11.81 22.42 -12.88
C ALA A 245 -11.24 23.50 -11.94
N ALA A 246 -9.99 23.94 -12.14
CA ALA A 246 -9.38 25.02 -11.37
C ALA A 246 -10.08 26.39 -11.60
N GLY A 247 -10.65 26.60 -12.77
CA GLY A 247 -11.49 27.77 -13.04
C GLY A 247 -12.86 27.70 -12.36
N TYR A 248 -13.43 26.50 -12.27
CA TYR A 248 -14.76 26.26 -11.70
C TYR A 248 -14.76 26.30 -10.17
N TYR A 249 -13.88 25.55 -9.51
CA TYR A 249 -13.86 25.42 -8.04
C TYR A 249 -13.10 26.59 -7.37
N SER A 250 -13.66 27.11 -6.28
CA SER A 250 -12.93 28.01 -5.36
C SER A 250 -11.93 27.22 -4.49
N TYR A 251 -11.00 27.90 -3.80
CA TYR A 251 -10.12 27.24 -2.82
C TYR A 251 -10.91 26.57 -1.70
N ASP A 252 -11.92 27.25 -1.15
CA ASP A 252 -12.79 26.72 -0.09
C ASP A 252 -13.58 25.49 -0.57
N ALA A 253 -14.02 25.50 -1.84
CA ALA A 253 -14.70 24.37 -2.45
C ALA A 253 -13.77 23.13 -2.52
N ILE A 254 -12.55 23.32 -3.00
CA ILE A 254 -11.55 22.21 -3.09
C ILE A 254 -11.23 21.67 -1.69
N GLU A 255 -11.06 22.52 -0.69
CA GLU A 255 -10.84 22.12 0.70
C GLU A 255 -11.99 21.26 1.22
N LYS A 256 -13.25 21.71 1.04
CA LYS A 256 -14.45 20.93 1.43
C LYS A 256 -14.49 19.56 0.75
N ILE A 257 -14.15 19.48 -0.55
CA ILE A 257 -14.10 18.23 -1.32
C ILE A 257 -13.02 17.29 -0.75
N ILE A 258 -11.84 17.80 -0.47
CA ILE A 258 -10.75 17.01 0.13
C ILE A 258 -11.19 16.45 1.49
N HIS A 259 -11.85 17.26 2.30
CA HIS A 259 -12.42 16.80 3.57
C HIS A 259 -13.56 15.78 3.38
N ALA A 260 -14.40 15.93 2.33
CA ALA A 260 -15.45 14.95 2.01
C ALA A 260 -14.85 13.58 1.65
N ILE A 261 -13.77 13.54 0.87
CA ILE A 261 -13.05 12.31 0.55
C ILE A 261 -12.49 11.65 1.84
N GLY A 262 -11.89 12.45 2.74
CA GLY A 262 -11.40 11.96 4.03
C GLY A 262 -12.51 11.37 4.91
N ARG A 263 -13.69 12.05 4.97
CA ARG A 263 -14.88 11.55 5.68
C ARG A 263 -15.39 10.24 5.07
N ALA A 264 -15.45 10.15 3.73
CA ALA A 264 -15.86 8.93 3.05
C ALA A 264 -14.95 7.75 3.41
N ARG A 265 -13.64 7.94 3.37
CA ARG A 265 -12.67 6.92 3.79
C ARG A 265 -12.89 6.44 5.23
N SER A 266 -13.06 7.36 6.17
CA SER A 266 -13.30 7.03 7.57
C SER A 266 -14.61 6.27 7.79
N ARG A 267 -15.68 6.64 7.07
CA ARG A 267 -16.98 5.97 7.14
C ARG A 267 -16.92 4.54 6.59
N ILE A 268 -16.27 4.36 5.44
CA ILE A 268 -16.11 3.03 4.83
C ILE A 268 -15.25 2.13 5.72
N ALA A 269 -14.16 2.64 6.29
CA ALA A 269 -13.34 1.91 7.26
C ALA A 269 -14.13 1.52 8.53
N ALA A 270 -15.15 2.29 8.90
CA ALA A 270 -16.08 1.99 10.00
C ALA A 270 -17.27 1.10 9.57
N ASN A 271 -17.24 0.49 8.37
CA ASN A 271 -18.30 -0.34 7.79
C ASN A 271 -19.67 0.39 7.63
N VAL A 272 -19.66 1.70 7.41
CA VAL A 272 -20.88 2.44 7.02
C VAL A 272 -21.25 2.05 5.59
N ASN A 273 -22.53 2.13 5.27
CA ASN A 273 -23.06 1.80 3.94
C ASN A 273 -22.27 2.50 2.83
N PHE A 274 -21.73 1.72 1.90
CA PHE A 274 -20.85 2.17 0.81
C PHE A 274 -21.57 3.15 -0.12
N ASP A 275 -22.74 2.75 -0.65
CA ASP A 275 -23.45 3.52 -1.66
C ASP A 275 -23.82 4.91 -1.12
N LEU A 276 -24.40 4.97 0.07
CA LEU A 276 -24.76 6.24 0.72
C LEU A 276 -23.51 7.11 0.98
N THR A 277 -22.41 6.50 1.37
CA THR A 277 -21.16 7.23 1.65
C THR A 277 -20.58 7.85 0.39
N MET A 278 -20.58 7.10 -0.72
CA MET A 278 -20.07 7.57 -2.01
C MET A 278 -21.00 8.62 -2.63
N GLU A 279 -22.32 8.42 -2.55
CA GLU A 279 -23.31 9.42 -3.00
C GLU A 279 -23.11 10.77 -2.30
N LEU A 280 -23.00 10.77 -0.97
CA LEU A 280 -22.76 12.00 -0.20
C LEU A 280 -21.43 12.67 -0.60
N MET A 281 -20.37 11.90 -0.81
CA MET A 281 -19.09 12.43 -1.25
C MET A 281 -19.19 13.07 -2.64
N PHE A 282 -19.87 12.42 -3.59
CA PHE A 282 -20.04 12.98 -4.94
C PHE A 282 -20.98 14.19 -4.97
N LEU A 283 -21.98 14.24 -4.10
CA LEU A 283 -22.82 15.43 -3.92
C LEU A 283 -22.02 16.61 -3.37
N ASP A 284 -21.14 16.38 -2.40
CA ASP A 284 -20.20 17.40 -1.91
C ASP A 284 -19.28 17.91 -3.03
N MET A 285 -18.77 17.00 -3.88
CA MET A 285 -17.94 17.37 -5.04
C MET A 285 -18.70 18.18 -6.10
N LYS A 286 -19.98 17.86 -6.31
CA LYS A 286 -20.85 18.59 -7.26
C LYS A 286 -21.21 19.98 -6.74
N ALA A 287 -21.47 20.11 -5.44
CA ALA A 287 -21.90 21.35 -4.81
C ALA A 287 -20.78 22.39 -4.69
N GLY A 288 -19.50 21.95 -4.73
CA GLY A 288 -18.21 22.66 -4.72
C GLY A 288 -18.06 24.00 -4.49
#